data_139215e6198a1136c56eb008bb915f44
#
_entry.id   139215e6198a1136c56eb008bb915f44
#
_cell.length_a   1.000
_cell.length_b   1.000
_cell.length_c   1.000
_cell.angle_alpha   90.00
_cell.angle_beta   90.00
_cell.angle_gamma   90.00
#
_symmetry.space_group_name_H-M   'P 1'
#
loop_
_entity.id
_entity.type
_entity.pdbx_description
1 polymer ?
#
loop_
_entity_poly.entity_id
_entity_poly.type
_entity_poly.pdbx_seq_one_letter_code
_entity_poly.pdbx_strand_id
1 'polypeptide(L)'
;MLFKFLIISAFTTSFFLSSDATCSKWVKLNKSPVCFGAKGNAFGGFTIHRNMFVSSFMLVHRSGKVSCNTRASRFFSYWGCPPNDGNLLTLLTDQKNNILAPEASSVNRQSGRYSLAGYTSSSSALVFCAAKKPHCVFAKSQLRLWYGEDLFGHTESDNGGRTCADVYALIV
;
A
#
# COMPACT_ATOMS: atom_id res chain seq x y z
N MET A 1 -39.36 53.78 -46.91
CA MET A 1 -39.28 53.16 -45.58
C MET A 1 -38.38 51.94 -45.73
N LEU A 2 -37.08 52.09 -45.40
CA LEU A 2 -36.12 51.00 -45.52
C LEU A 2 -35.93 50.36 -44.08
N PHE A 3 -36.33 49.10 -43.97
CA PHE A 3 -36.03 48.31 -42.77
C PHE A 3 -34.62 47.74 -42.91
N LYS A 4 -33.68 48.18 -42.02
CA LYS A 4 -32.39 47.56 -41.85
C LYS A 4 -32.53 46.39 -40.87
N PHE A 5 -32.31 45.17 -41.38
CA PHE A 5 -32.14 43.99 -40.51
C PHE A 5 -30.73 43.96 -39.92
N LEU A 6 -30.65 44.05 -38.61
CA LEU A 6 -29.41 43.87 -37.82
C LEU A 6 -29.21 42.37 -37.59
N ILE A 7 -28.18 41.76 -38.21
CA ILE A 7 -27.80 40.38 -37.95
C ILE A 7 -26.85 40.40 -36.74
N ILE A 8 -27.32 39.91 -35.62
CA ILE A 8 -26.51 39.68 -34.43
C ILE A 8 -25.86 38.29 -34.58
N SER A 9 -24.57 38.27 -34.88
CA SER A 9 -23.77 37.05 -34.90
C SER A 9 -23.40 36.68 -33.47
N ALA A 10 -24.00 35.61 -32.94
CA ALA A 10 -23.64 35.05 -31.64
C ALA A 10 -22.37 34.21 -31.79
N PHE A 11 -21.23 34.72 -31.30
CA PHE A 11 -20.02 33.93 -31.14
C PHE A 11 -20.20 32.99 -29.98
N THR A 12 -20.43 31.71 -30.25
CA THR A 12 -20.35 30.65 -29.26
C THR A 12 -18.89 30.27 -29.06
N THR A 13 -18.27 30.76 -28.00
CA THR A 13 -16.96 30.30 -27.53
C THR A 13 -17.12 28.91 -26.92
N SER A 14 -16.78 27.88 -27.70
CA SER A 14 -16.66 26.53 -27.20
C SER A 14 -15.44 26.46 -26.29
N PHE A 15 -15.66 26.41 -24.96
CA PHE A 15 -14.64 26.05 -24.00
C PHE A 15 -14.34 24.55 -24.19
N PHE A 16 -13.26 24.23 -24.86
CA PHE A 16 -12.66 22.90 -24.79
C PHE A 16 -12.07 22.74 -23.39
N LEU A 17 -12.80 22.05 -22.53
CA LEU A 17 -12.22 21.46 -21.32
C LEU A 17 -11.23 20.40 -21.78
N SER A 18 -9.95 20.75 -21.81
CA SER A 18 -8.86 19.79 -21.90
C SER A 18 -8.92 18.95 -20.63
N SER A 19 -9.47 17.75 -20.74
CA SER A 19 -9.29 16.73 -19.71
C SER A 19 -7.84 16.26 -19.80
N ASP A 20 -6.93 16.91 -19.08
CA ASP A 20 -5.64 16.34 -18.79
C ASP A 20 -5.89 15.00 -18.09
N ALA A 21 -5.82 13.91 -18.86
CA ALA A 21 -5.76 12.57 -18.33
C ALA A 21 -4.49 12.48 -17.49
N THR A 22 -4.60 12.77 -16.18
CA THR A 22 -3.51 12.56 -15.24
C THR A 22 -3.22 11.07 -15.23
N CYS A 23 -2.17 10.69 -15.98
CA CYS A 23 -1.69 9.31 -16.01
C CYS A 23 -1.27 8.96 -14.58
N SER A 24 -2.07 8.17 -13.88
CA SER A 24 -1.75 7.65 -12.55
C SER A 24 -0.42 6.90 -12.62
N LYS A 25 0.58 7.39 -11.91
CA LYS A 25 1.95 6.85 -11.97
C LYS A 25 2.33 6.18 -10.65
N TRP A 26 2.81 4.96 -10.74
CA TRP A 26 3.48 4.31 -9.61
C TRP A 26 4.83 4.97 -9.32
N VAL A 27 5.00 5.42 -8.09
CA VAL A 27 6.24 6.05 -7.61
C VAL A 27 6.83 5.23 -6.48
N LYS A 28 8.09 4.86 -6.59
CA LYS A 28 8.83 4.19 -5.53
C LYS A 28 9.07 5.17 -4.37
N LEU A 29 8.76 4.75 -3.14
CA LEU A 29 8.82 5.59 -1.95
C LEU A 29 10.13 5.45 -1.17
N ASN A 30 10.76 4.28 -1.19
CA ASN A 30 11.98 3.96 -0.46
C ASN A 30 13.21 3.96 -1.38
N LYS A 31 14.37 4.38 -0.87
CA LYS A 31 15.65 4.34 -1.60
C LYS A 31 16.22 2.92 -1.68
N SER A 32 16.33 2.26 -0.53
CA SER A 32 16.78 0.87 -0.40
C SER A 32 15.64 -0.01 0.08
N PRO A 33 15.64 -1.33 -0.21
CA PRO A 33 14.59 -2.23 0.27
C PRO A 33 14.35 -2.10 1.77
N VAL A 34 13.09 -2.03 2.16
CA VAL A 34 12.66 -1.94 3.57
C VAL A 34 12.52 -3.34 4.12
N CYS A 35 13.30 -3.67 5.13
CA CYS A 35 13.32 -5.01 5.71
C CYS A 35 12.65 -5.01 7.08
N PHE A 36 11.77 -5.98 7.33
CA PHE A 36 11.08 -6.17 8.59
C PHE A 36 11.09 -7.63 9.03
N GLY A 37 11.03 -7.87 10.33
CA GLY A 37 10.95 -9.19 10.95
C GLY A 37 9.53 -9.56 11.34
N ALA A 38 9.35 -10.76 11.90
CA ALA A 38 8.04 -11.28 12.26
C ALA A 38 7.75 -11.25 13.77
N LYS A 39 8.66 -10.73 14.61
CA LYS A 39 8.49 -10.60 16.06
C LYS A 39 9.42 -9.56 16.67
N GLY A 40 9.11 -9.15 17.90
CA GLY A 40 9.97 -8.29 18.71
C GLY A 40 9.94 -6.82 18.30
N ASN A 41 8.83 -6.33 17.78
CA ASN A 41 8.65 -4.97 17.24
C ASN A 41 9.63 -4.66 16.09
N ALA A 42 9.87 -5.66 15.23
CA ALA A 42 10.88 -5.61 14.17
C ALA A 42 10.34 -4.98 12.85
N PHE A 43 9.64 -3.87 12.94
CA PHE A 43 9.17 -3.15 11.74
C PHE A 43 10.32 -2.61 10.90
N GLY A 44 10.07 -2.47 9.61
CA GLY A 44 10.92 -1.73 8.68
C GLY A 44 10.39 -0.32 8.47
N GLY A 45 11.19 0.70 8.80
CA GLY A 45 10.79 2.11 8.64
C GLY A 45 11.48 2.80 7.46
N PHE A 46 10.78 3.74 6.82
CA PHE A 46 11.37 4.63 5.81
C PHE A 46 10.68 5.99 5.82
N THR A 47 11.41 7.02 5.42
CA THR A 47 10.95 8.42 5.48
C THR A 47 10.43 8.87 4.12
N ILE A 48 9.31 9.58 4.12
CA ILE A 48 8.71 10.21 2.96
C ILE A 48 9.40 11.56 2.68
N HIS A 49 9.73 11.82 1.41
CA HIS A 49 10.49 13.01 1.02
C HIS A 49 9.65 14.16 0.46
N ARG A 50 8.38 13.92 0.11
CA ARG A 50 7.47 14.94 -0.42
C ARG A 50 6.03 14.68 -0.01
N ASN A 51 5.20 15.72 0.01
CA ASN A 51 3.76 15.58 0.19
C ASN A 51 3.12 14.89 -1.02
N MET A 52 2.17 14.01 -0.81
CA MET A 52 1.47 13.32 -1.88
C MET A 52 0.07 12.85 -1.45
N PHE A 53 -0.83 12.76 -2.42
CA PHE A 53 -2.09 12.04 -2.28
C PHE A 53 -1.92 10.66 -2.92
N VAL A 54 -2.17 9.62 -2.16
CA VAL A 54 -1.95 8.22 -2.55
C VAL A 54 -3.27 7.50 -2.63
N SER A 55 -3.63 7.02 -3.82
CA SER A 55 -4.84 6.22 -4.02
C SER A 55 -4.61 4.74 -3.72
N SER A 56 -3.40 4.23 -3.93
CA SER A 56 -3.09 2.80 -3.77
C SER A 56 -1.62 2.61 -3.41
N PHE A 57 -1.32 1.48 -2.74
CA PHE A 57 0.04 1.05 -2.47
C PHE A 57 0.34 -0.28 -3.15
N MET A 58 1.62 -0.51 -3.46
CA MET A 58 2.13 -1.79 -3.94
C MET A 58 3.43 -2.13 -3.21
N LEU A 59 3.53 -3.37 -2.77
CA LEU A 59 4.76 -3.94 -2.20
C LEU A 59 5.36 -4.91 -3.21
N VAL A 60 6.66 -4.78 -3.48
CA VAL A 60 7.40 -5.69 -4.37
C VAL A 60 8.46 -6.39 -3.54
N HIS A 61 8.38 -7.72 -3.45
CA HIS A 61 9.36 -8.53 -2.72
C HIS A 61 10.75 -8.41 -3.32
N ARG A 62 11.76 -8.30 -2.46
CA ARG A 62 13.16 -8.22 -2.88
C ARG A 62 14.00 -9.37 -2.38
N SER A 63 13.86 -9.72 -1.11
CA SER A 63 14.66 -10.81 -0.54
C SER A 63 14.11 -11.29 0.80
N GLY A 64 14.54 -12.46 1.24
CA GLY A 64 14.21 -13.00 2.54
C GLY A 64 12.80 -13.60 2.62
N LYS A 65 12.47 -14.09 3.81
CA LYS A 65 11.16 -14.66 4.14
C LYS A 65 10.87 -14.45 5.62
N VAL A 66 9.59 -14.33 5.95
CA VAL A 66 9.05 -14.33 7.31
C VAL A 66 8.25 -15.60 7.56
N SER A 67 8.03 -15.92 8.81
CA SER A 67 7.27 -17.11 9.21
C SER A 67 6.45 -16.83 10.47
N CYS A 68 5.24 -17.37 10.50
CA CYS A 68 4.38 -17.46 11.67
C CYS A 68 4.72 -18.66 12.56
N ASN A 69 5.65 -19.52 12.13
CA ASN A 69 6.12 -20.67 12.91
C ASN A 69 7.45 -21.16 12.35
N THR A 70 8.52 -21.00 13.10
CA THR A 70 9.88 -21.36 12.67
C THR A 70 10.19 -22.86 12.72
N ARG A 71 9.27 -23.69 13.23
CA ARG A 71 9.47 -25.15 13.38
C ARG A 71 9.55 -25.90 12.07
N ALA A 72 9.04 -25.33 10.97
CA ALA A 72 9.11 -25.97 9.67
C ALA A 72 9.24 -24.95 8.51
N SER A 73 10.05 -25.30 7.52
CA SER A 73 10.32 -24.45 6.37
C SER A 73 9.07 -24.08 5.53
N ARG A 74 8.04 -24.95 5.54
CA ARG A 74 6.76 -24.71 4.84
C ARG A 74 6.00 -23.48 5.34
N PHE A 75 6.31 -22.97 6.54
CA PHE A 75 5.67 -21.77 7.08
C PHE A 75 6.37 -20.45 6.70
N PHE A 76 7.47 -20.54 5.95
CA PHE A 76 8.17 -19.35 5.48
C PHE A 76 7.61 -18.86 4.14
N SER A 77 7.29 -17.59 4.06
CA SER A 77 6.81 -16.93 2.84
C SER A 77 7.27 -15.48 2.76
N TYR A 78 6.88 -14.77 1.71
CA TYR A 78 7.26 -13.36 1.54
C TYR A 78 6.41 -12.43 2.42
N TRP A 79 5.11 -12.75 2.60
CA TRP A 79 4.13 -11.80 3.12
C TRP A 79 3.24 -12.31 4.25
N GLY A 80 3.31 -13.55 4.61
CA GLY A 80 2.33 -14.12 5.53
C GLY A 80 2.68 -15.48 6.10
N CYS A 81 1.65 -16.30 6.29
CA CYS A 81 1.73 -17.59 6.96
C CYS A 81 1.08 -18.70 6.12
N PRO A 82 1.83 -19.38 5.22
CA PRO A 82 1.32 -20.59 4.59
C PRO A 82 1.09 -21.72 5.64
N PRO A 83 0.34 -22.82 5.34
CA PRO A 83 -0.13 -23.17 3.99
C PRO A 83 -1.50 -22.59 3.64
N ASN A 84 -2.15 -21.86 4.51
CA ASN A 84 -3.46 -21.31 4.19
C ASN A 84 -3.31 -20.16 3.18
N ASP A 85 -3.65 -20.45 1.92
CA ASP A 85 -3.73 -19.43 0.88
C ASP A 85 -4.64 -18.29 1.33
N GLY A 86 -4.16 -17.06 1.21
CA GLY A 86 -4.88 -15.88 1.66
C GLY A 86 -4.56 -15.39 3.07
N ASN A 87 -3.72 -16.07 3.86
CA ASN A 87 -3.23 -15.55 5.13
C ASN A 87 -2.04 -14.59 4.94
N LEU A 88 -2.35 -13.39 4.48
CA LEU A 88 -1.38 -12.31 4.44
C LEU A 88 -1.26 -11.65 5.82
N LEU A 89 -0.04 -11.22 6.16
CA LEU A 89 0.30 -10.62 7.46
C LEU A 89 1.15 -9.35 7.31
N THR A 90 1.52 -8.96 6.09
CA THR A 90 2.30 -7.75 5.88
C THR A 90 1.42 -6.52 5.78
N LEU A 91 1.63 -5.57 6.70
CA LEU A 91 0.85 -4.34 6.82
C LEU A 91 1.75 -3.13 6.57
N LEU A 92 1.23 -2.14 5.85
CA LEU A 92 1.82 -0.81 5.75
C LEU A 92 1.08 0.13 6.69
N THR A 93 1.82 0.83 7.56
CA THR A 93 1.26 1.77 8.53
C THR A 93 1.95 3.13 8.47
N ASP A 94 1.34 4.13 9.08
CA ASP A 94 2.00 5.36 9.45
C ASP A 94 2.88 5.19 10.71
N GLN A 95 3.52 6.27 11.17
CA GLN A 95 4.36 6.28 12.36
C GLN A 95 3.60 6.07 13.68
N LYS A 96 2.26 6.20 13.66
CA LYS A 96 1.36 5.94 14.80
C LYS A 96 0.74 4.54 14.73
N ASN A 97 1.20 3.71 13.80
CA ASN A 97 0.68 2.38 13.51
C ASN A 97 -0.77 2.36 12.99
N ASN A 98 -1.29 3.48 12.44
CA ASN A 98 -2.53 3.44 11.68
C ASN A 98 -2.31 2.71 10.37
N ILE A 99 -3.15 1.73 10.05
CA ILE A 99 -3.03 0.91 8.83
C ILE A 99 -3.39 1.77 7.61
N LEU A 100 -2.48 1.83 6.64
CA LEU A 100 -2.66 2.49 5.34
C LEU A 100 -2.95 1.46 4.24
N ALA A 101 -2.39 0.25 4.35
CA ALA A 101 -2.64 -0.86 3.43
C ALA A 101 -2.44 -2.21 4.16
N PRO A 102 -3.35 -3.19 3.91
CA PRO A 102 -4.60 -3.10 3.13
C PRO A 102 -5.63 -2.17 3.78
N GLU A 103 -6.86 -2.12 3.23
CA GLU A 103 -7.99 -1.44 3.89
C GLU A 103 -8.13 -1.94 5.34
N ALA A 104 -8.11 -1.02 6.31
CA ALA A 104 -8.03 -1.35 7.74
C ALA A 104 -9.20 -2.23 8.24
N SER A 105 -10.37 -2.12 7.59
CA SER A 105 -11.56 -2.93 7.88
C SER A 105 -11.43 -4.39 7.43
N SER A 106 -10.52 -4.70 6.52
CA SER A 106 -10.26 -6.07 6.06
C SER A 106 -9.29 -6.85 6.96
N VAL A 107 -8.63 -6.16 7.90
CA VAL A 107 -7.62 -6.76 8.78
C VAL A 107 -8.26 -7.26 10.07
N ASN A 108 -8.01 -8.52 10.40
CA ASN A 108 -8.33 -9.03 11.73
C ASN A 108 -7.43 -8.35 12.77
N ARG A 109 -8.02 -7.49 13.60
CA ARG A 109 -7.28 -6.67 14.59
C ARG A 109 -6.64 -7.47 15.72
N GLN A 110 -7.03 -8.72 15.91
CA GLN A 110 -6.42 -9.59 16.92
C GLN A 110 -5.13 -10.23 16.39
N SER A 111 -5.15 -10.73 15.14
CA SER A 111 -4.05 -11.50 14.57
C SER A 111 -3.26 -10.78 13.47
N GLY A 112 -3.74 -9.66 12.97
CA GLY A 112 -3.14 -8.96 11.84
C GLY A 112 -3.32 -9.63 10.49
N ARG A 113 -4.12 -10.70 10.42
CA ARG A 113 -4.34 -11.48 9.19
C ARG A 113 -5.39 -10.85 8.29
N TYR A 114 -5.20 -11.01 7.00
CA TYR A 114 -6.16 -10.60 5.97
C TYR A 114 -6.01 -11.45 4.70
N SER A 115 -6.99 -11.35 3.81
CA SER A 115 -6.96 -11.93 2.47
C SER A 115 -6.98 -10.82 1.42
N LEU A 116 -6.28 -11.04 0.31
CA LEU A 116 -6.27 -10.16 -0.84
C LEU A 116 -6.52 -10.99 -2.09
N ALA A 117 -7.63 -10.73 -2.78
CA ALA A 117 -8.05 -11.53 -3.93
C ALA A 117 -6.95 -11.58 -5.01
N GLY A 118 -6.62 -12.77 -5.49
CA GLY A 118 -5.59 -13.01 -6.49
C GLY A 118 -4.15 -13.04 -5.96
N TYR A 119 -3.95 -12.90 -4.63
CA TYR A 119 -2.62 -12.94 -4.02
C TYR A 119 -2.50 -14.01 -2.95
N THR A 120 -1.30 -14.57 -2.85
CA THR A 120 -0.89 -15.50 -1.81
C THR A 120 0.26 -14.92 -0.99
N SER A 121 0.59 -15.57 0.11
CA SER A 121 1.74 -15.18 0.95
C SER A 121 3.10 -15.28 0.22
N SER A 122 3.16 -15.91 -0.95
CA SER A 122 4.38 -16.05 -1.78
C SER A 122 4.30 -15.31 -3.11
N SER A 123 3.32 -14.45 -3.32
CA SER A 123 3.24 -13.58 -4.52
C SER A 123 4.47 -12.66 -4.60
N SER A 124 4.99 -12.42 -5.80
CA SER A 124 6.17 -11.53 -6.00
C SER A 124 5.88 -10.07 -5.67
N ALA A 125 4.62 -9.67 -5.75
CA ALA A 125 4.14 -8.35 -5.35
C ALA A 125 2.74 -8.45 -4.73
N LEU A 126 2.37 -7.46 -3.92
CA LEU A 126 1.01 -7.22 -3.45
C LEU A 126 0.56 -5.85 -3.94
N VAL A 127 -0.54 -5.78 -4.68
CA VAL A 127 -1.17 -4.52 -5.09
C VAL A 127 -2.45 -4.36 -4.29
N PHE A 128 -2.52 -3.34 -3.45
CA PHE A 128 -3.72 -3.06 -2.67
C PHE A 128 -4.68 -2.23 -3.53
N CYS A 129 -5.98 -2.58 -3.52
CA CYS A 129 -7.00 -1.82 -4.22
C CYS A 129 -6.97 -0.35 -3.79
N ALA A 130 -7.39 0.54 -4.70
CA ALA A 130 -7.48 1.96 -4.40
C ALA A 130 -8.35 2.19 -3.15
N ALA A 131 -7.84 2.98 -2.22
CA ALA A 131 -8.58 3.38 -1.04
C ALA A 131 -9.83 4.18 -1.44
N LYS A 132 -10.93 4.02 -0.70
CA LYS A 132 -12.16 4.80 -0.92
C LYS A 132 -11.91 6.32 -0.85
N LYS A 133 -10.92 6.71 -0.06
CA LYS A 133 -10.40 8.08 0.02
C LYS A 133 -8.88 8.03 -0.09
N PRO A 134 -8.25 8.86 -0.93
CA PRO A 134 -6.79 8.91 -1.01
C PRO A 134 -6.17 9.24 0.36
N HIS A 135 -5.04 8.62 0.64
CA HIS A 135 -4.25 8.93 1.83
C HIS A 135 -3.42 10.19 1.62
N CYS A 136 -3.51 11.15 2.54
CA CYS A 136 -2.58 12.27 2.61
C CYS A 136 -1.29 11.79 3.28
N VAL A 137 -0.21 11.72 2.53
CA VAL A 137 1.11 11.34 3.05
C VAL A 137 2.04 12.55 3.00
N PHE A 138 2.58 12.94 4.15
CA PHE A 138 3.35 14.17 4.28
C PHE A 138 4.86 13.93 4.25
N ALA A 139 5.60 14.90 3.70
CA ALA A 139 7.05 14.91 3.77
C ALA A 139 7.53 14.83 5.24
N LYS A 140 8.65 14.15 5.46
CA LYS A 140 9.26 13.87 6.77
C LYS A 140 8.47 12.89 7.67
N SER A 141 7.27 12.43 7.26
CA SER A 141 6.60 11.34 7.97
C SER A 141 7.33 10.02 7.73
N GLN A 142 7.25 9.11 8.70
CA GLN A 142 7.74 7.75 8.59
C GLN A 142 6.59 6.82 8.25
N LEU A 143 6.77 5.96 7.24
CA LEU A 143 5.94 4.80 7.02
C LEU A 143 6.66 3.54 7.50
N ARG A 144 5.89 2.50 7.86
CA ARG A 144 6.41 1.27 8.45
C ARG A 144 5.80 0.04 7.79
N LEU A 145 6.65 -0.95 7.50
CA LEU A 145 6.20 -2.31 7.17
C LEU A 145 6.25 -3.17 8.42
N TRP A 146 5.16 -3.85 8.70
CA TRP A 146 4.99 -4.72 9.84
C TRP A 146 4.58 -6.13 9.43
N TYR A 147 4.96 -7.10 10.23
CA TYR A 147 4.28 -8.39 10.30
C TYR A 147 3.09 -8.27 11.26
N GLY A 148 1.90 -8.68 10.85
CA GLY A 148 0.66 -8.37 11.59
C GLY A 148 0.62 -8.94 13.01
N GLU A 149 1.10 -10.18 13.22
CA GLU A 149 1.17 -10.76 14.57
C GLU A 149 2.12 -9.99 15.47
N ASP A 150 3.25 -9.49 14.96
CA ASP A 150 4.18 -8.62 15.68
C ASP A 150 3.54 -7.26 16.03
N LEU A 151 2.83 -6.64 15.07
CA LEU A 151 2.16 -5.35 15.29
C LEU A 151 1.09 -5.43 16.40
N PHE A 152 0.37 -6.55 16.47
CA PHE A 152 -0.73 -6.74 17.44
C PHE A 152 -0.33 -7.55 18.67
N GLY A 153 0.93 -8.01 18.78
CA GLY A 153 1.41 -8.82 19.91
C GLY A 153 0.71 -10.19 20.01
N HIS A 154 0.34 -10.78 18.87
CA HIS A 154 -0.43 -12.01 18.81
C HIS A 154 0.47 -13.21 18.48
N THR A 155 0.57 -14.18 19.40
CA THR A 155 1.26 -15.48 19.20
C THR A 155 2.65 -15.41 18.54
N GLU A 156 3.37 -14.29 18.70
CA GLU A 156 4.62 -14.04 17.99
C GLU A 156 5.84 -14.83 18.48
N SER A 157 5.70 -15.61 19.58
CA SER A 157 6.82 -16.31 20.24
C SER A 157 7.54 -17.30 19.31
N ASP A 158 6.82 -17.97 18.42
CA ASP A 158 7.36 -18.93 17.44
C ASP A 158 7.54 -18.33 16.04
N ASN A 159 7.23 -17.05 15.85
CA ASN A 159 7.48 -16.31 14.62
C ASN A 159 8.99 -16.11 14.40
N GLY A 160 9.35 -15.85 13.14
CA GLY A 160 10.75 -15.53 12.80
C GLY A 160 10.97 -15.18 11.34
N GLY A 161 12.25 -15.04 11.03
CA GLY A 161 12.67 -14.63 9.70
C GLY A 161 12.62 -13.11 9.48
N ARG A 162 13.07 -12.70 8.30
CA ARG A 162 13.11 -11.32 7.85
C ARG A 162 12.86 -11.28 6.36
N THR A 163 12.01 -10.37 5.91
CA THR A 163 11.72 -10.13 4.50
C THR A 163 11.96 -8.68 4.15
N CYS A 164 12.30 -8.38 2.90
CA CYS A 164 12.60 -7.04 2.42
C CYS A 164 11.76 -6.74 1.19
N ALA A 165 11.24 -5.52 1.10
CA ALA A 165 10.38 -5.07 0.02
C ALA A 165 10.70 -3.65 -0.47
N ASP A 166 10.34 -3.38 -1.71
CA ASP A 166 10.15 -2.01 -2.20
C ASP A 166 8.67 -1.63 -2.06
N VAL A 167 8.44 -0.38 -1.69
CA VAL A 167 7.11 0.21 -1.51
C VAL A 167 6.86 1.24 -2.60
N TYR A 168 5.74 1.11 -3.28
CA TYR A 168 5.29 2.04 -4.32
C TYR A 168 3.94 2.64 -3.93
N ALA A 169 3.72 3.87 -4.37
CA ALA A 169 2.44 4.57 -4.27
C ALA A 169 1.92 4.94 -5.65
N LEU A 170 0.62 4.76 -5.87
CA LEU A 170 -0.11 5.31 -7.00
C LEU A 170 -0.58 6.72 -6.60
N ILE A 171 0.00 7.73 -7.23
CA ILE A 171 -0.27 9.14 -6.95
C ILE A 171 -1.42 9.63 -7.79
N VAL A 172 -2.32 10.41 -7.19
CA VAL A 172 -3.45 11.11 -7.81
C VAL A 172 -3.33 12.60 -7.64
#